data_912393238d003908f8fc6eaccf3e514f
#
_entry.id   912393238d003908f8fc6eaccf3e514f
#
_cell.length_a   1.000
_cell.length_b   1.000
_cell.length_c   1.000
_cell.angle_alpha   90.00
_cell.angle_beta   90.00
_cell.angle_gamma   90.00
#
_symmetry.space_group_name_H-M   'P 1'
#
loop_
_entity.id
_entity.type
_entity.pdbx_description
1 polymer ?
#
loop_
_entity_poly.entity_id
_entity_poly.type
_entity_poly.pdbx_seq_one_letter_code
_entity_poly.pdbx_strand_id
1 'polypeptide(L)'
;MSKNIKAVPTAEYNAVIALANQYVEGLRVGSAQSVAQAFHEDAVMYGFTNGELLDGPISNLLDFVEQNGDAPNIITRLDVLAITPTTAVVRVDMEQDAIGADYNDYLTLIKIDGAWKVIAKVYHQFAG
;
A
#
# COMPACT_ATOMS: atom_id res chain seq x y z
N MET A 1 -10.15 36.48 -7.43
CA MET A 1 -11.17 35.69 -8.08
C MET A 1 -10.81 34.22 -8.22
N SER A 2 -11.79 33.42 -8.41
CA SER A 2 -11.59 32.01 -8.60
C SER A 2 -10.84 31.70 -9.89
N LYS A 3 -10.09 30.63 -9.87
CA LYS A 3 -9.33 30.15 -10.99
C LYS A 3 -9.69 28.71 -11.28
N ASN A 4 -9.56 28.34 -12.53
CA ASN A 4 -9.60 26.93 -12.92
C ASN A 4 -8.22 26.34 -12.69
N ILE A 5 -7.78 26.35 -11.45
CA ILE A 5 -6.48 25.85 -11.06
C ILE A 5 -6.62 24.37 -10.76
N LYS A 6 -5.76 23.56 -11.36
CA LYS A 6 -5.72 22.15 -11.04
C LYS A 6 -5.25 21.99 -9.59
N ALA A 7 -6.13 21.46 -8.73
CA ALA A 7 -5.89 21.37 -7.29
C ALA A 7 -4.72 20.45 -6.95
N VAL A 8 -4.53 19.38 -7.75
CA VAL A 8 -3.44 18.44 -7.53
C VAL A 8 -2.68 18.24 -8.85
N PRO A 9 -1.41 18.65 -8.90
CA PRO A 9 -0.58 18.44 -10.09
C PRO A 9 -0.36 16.98 -10.40
N THR A 10 -0.12 16.68 -11.66
CA THR A 10 0.17 15.31 -12.12
C THR A 10 1.35 14.69 -11.35
N ALA A 11 2.34 15.50 -11.01
CA ALA A 11 3.51 15.02 -10.26
C ALA A 11 3.11 14.38 -8.92
N GLU A 12 2.05 14.85 -8.27
CA GLU A 12 1.58 14.27 -7.01
C GLU A 12 0.95 12.91 -7.22
N TYR A 13 0.17 12.73 -8.28
CA TYR A 13 -0.35 11.40 -8.66
C TYR A 13 0.80 10.43 -8.89
N ASN A 14 1.82 10.86 -9.62
CA ASN A 14 2.98 10.03 -9.90
C ASN A 14 3.74 9.66 -8.62
N ALA A 15 3.87 10.59 -7.68
CA ALA A 15 4.53 10.33 -6.41
C ALA A 15 3.78 9.32 -5.56
N VAL A 16 2.45 9.41 -5.55
CA VAL A 16 1.57 8.48 -4.82
C VAL A 16 1.69 7.08 -5.43
N ILE A 17 1.64 6.97 -6.75
CA ILE A 17 1.78 5.68 -7.44
C ILE A 17 3.18 5.10 -7.21
N ALA A 18 4.22 5.93 -7.25
CA ALA A 18 5.58 5.46 -7.01
C ALA A 18 5.73 4.87 -5.60
N LEU A 19 5.09 5.48 -4.60
CA LEU A 19 5.12 4.96 -3.24
C LEU A 19 4.38 3.63 -3.13
N ALA A 20 3.20 3.52 -3.74
CA ALA A 20 2.47 2.26 -3.78
C ALA A 20 3.27 1.17 -4.49
N ASN A 21 3.96 1.50 -5.58
CA ASN A 21 4.85 0.57 -6.27
C ASN A 21 6.03 0.15 -5.40
N GLN A 22 6.56 1.02 -4.57
CA GLN A 22 7.64 0.66 -3.64
C GLN A 22 7.18 -0.43 -2.67
N TYR A 23 5.95 -0.34 -2.18
CA TYR A 23 5.35 -1.39 -1.37
C TYR A 23 5.30 -2.71 -2.16
N VAL A 24 4.76 -2.69 -3.38
CA VAL A 24 4.63 -3.89 -4.21
C VAL A 24 6.01 -4.49 -4.53
N GLU A 25 6.97 -3.66 -4.93
CA GLU A 25 8.31 -4.16 -5.25
C GLU A 25 9.03 -4.72 -4.02
N GLY A 26 8.80 -4.13 -2.85
CA GLY A 26 9.30 -4.70 -1.58
C GLY A 26 8.77 -6.10 -1.34
N LEU A 27 7.48 -6.34 -1.64
CA LEU A 27 6.90 -7.68 -1.56
C LEU A 27 7.51 -8.61 -2.61
N ARG A 28 7.69 -8.13 -3.83
CA ARG A 28 8.20 -8.93 -4.94
C ARG A 28 9.58 -9.49 -4.62
N VAL A 29 10.45 -8.67 -4.07
CA VAL A 29 11.82 -9.07 -3.75
C VAL A 29 11.99 -9.62 -2.33
N GLY A 30 10.94 -9.57 -1.52
CA GLY A 30 10.97 -10.07 -0.15
C GLY A 30 11.79 -9.20 0.81
N SER A 31 11.80 -7.89 0.59
CA SER A 31 12.54 -6.94 1.42
C SER A 31 11.62 -6.22 2.40
N ALA A 32 11.64 -6.63 3.66
CA ALA A 32 10.88 -5.96 4.71
C ALA A 32 11.32 -4.50 4.86
N GLN A 33 12.60 -4.20 4.66
CA GLN A 33 13.11 -2.84 4.74
C GLN A 33 12.51 -1.95 3.66
N SER A 34 12.43 -2.43 2.42
CA SER A 34 11.83 -1.68 1.31
C SER A 34 10.34 -1.45 1.54
N VAL A 35 9.63 -2.46 2.04
CA VAL A 35 8.22 -2.31 2.41
C VAL A 35 8.07 -1.27 3.50
N ALA A 36 8.88 -1.34 4.55
CA ALA A 36 8.81 -0.41 5.67
C ALA A 36 9.00 1.05 5.24
N GLN A 37 9.83 1.30 4.24
CA GLN A 37 10.10 2.65 3.76
C GLN A 37 8.87 3.31 3.11
N ALA A 38 7.91 2.51 2.63
CA ALA A 38 6.68 3.04 2.05
C ALA A 38 5.64 3.42 3.10
N PHE A 39 5.79 2.95 4.34
CA PHE A 39 4.82 3.14 5.41
C PHE A 39 5.33 4.10 6.47
N HIS A 40 4.39 4.85 7.05
CA HIS A 40 4.68 5.61 8.26
C HIS A 40 4.97 4.63 9.41
N GLU A 41 5.81 5.01 10.36
CA GLU A 41 6.17 4.15 11.49
C GLU A 41 4.95 3.78 12.36
N ASP A 42 3.95 4.67 12.43
CA ASP A 42 2.73 4.45 13.19
C ASP A 42 1.60 3.87 12.34
N ALA A 43 1.88 3.43 11.12
CA ALA A 43 0.86 2.89 10.24
C ALA A 43 0.25 1.62 10.83
N VAL A 44 -1.01 1.39 10.47
CA VAL A 44 -1.77 0.22 10.91
C VAL A 44 -2.24 -0.59 9.72
N MET A 45 -2.57 -1.86 9.96
CA MET A 45 -3.18 -2.72 8.97
C MET A 45 -4.35 -3.48 9.57
N TYR A 46 -5.44 -3.56 8.81
CA TYR A 46 -6.64 -4.28 9.18
C TYR A 46 -7.18 -5.02 7.97
N GLY A 47 -7.55 -6.25 8.13
CA GLY A 47 -8.14 -7.00 7.03
C GLY A 47 -8.58 -8.38 7.44
N PHE A 48 -9.32 -9.02 6.53
CA PHE A 48 -9.79 -10.38 6.75
C PHE A 48 -8.97 -11.38 5.96
N THR A 49 -8.51 -12.41 6.67
CA THR A 49 -7.75 -13.53 6.13
C THR A 49 -8.46 -14.81 6.56
N ASN A 50 -8.96 -15.59 5.61
CA ASN A 50 -9.69 -16.83 5.89
C ASN A 50 -10.85 -16.61 6.88
N GLY A 51 -11.55 -15.48 6.75
CA GLY A 51 -12.68 -15.14 7.60
C GLY A 51 -12.32 -14.58 8.97
N GLU A 52 -11.03 -14.43 9.29
CA GLU A 52 -10.57 -13.88 10.55
C GLU A 52 -10.06 -12.46 10.38
N LEU A 53 -10.44 -11.58 11.28
CA LEU A 53 -9.91 -10.21 11.32
C LEU A 53 -8.48 -10.25 11.85
N LEU A 54 -7.55 -9.77 11.05
CA LEU A 54 -6.18 -9.49 11.48
C LEU A 54 -6.03 -7.99 11.58
N ASP A 55 -5.56 -7.53 12.73
CA ASP A 55 -5.41 -6.10 12.98
C ASP A 55 -4.13 -5.81 13.73
N GLY A 56 -3.67 -4.58 13.66
CA GLY A 56 -2.56 -4.13 14.45
C GLY A 56 -1.60 -3.23 13.69
N PRO A 57 -0.38 -3.09 14.23
CA PRO A 57 0.62 -2.23 13.62
C PRO A 57 1.14 -2.81 12.32
N ILE A 58 1.65 -1.93 11.47
CA ILE A 58 2.21 -2.34 10.17
C ILE A 58 3.39 -3.30 10.32
N SER A 59 4.03 -3.36 11.48
CA SER A 59 5.09 -4.34 11.74
C SER A 59 4.65 -5.77 11.50
N ASN A 60 3.34 -6.06 11.61
CA ASN A 60 2.81 -7.39 11.27
C ASN A 60 3.07 -7.75 9.81
N LEU A 61 2.99 -6.77 8.90
CA LEU A 61 3.32 -6.99 7.49
C LEU A 61 4.82 -7.25 7.31
N LEU A 62 5.65 -6.52 8.04
CA LEU A 62 7.09 -6.69 7.96
C LEU A 62 7.50 -8.09 8.43
N ASP A 63 6.89 -8.57 9.50
CA ASP A 63 7.10 -9.93 10.00
C ASP A 63 6.67 -10.98 8.96
N PHE A 64 5.53 -10.74 8.30
CA PHE A 64 5.05 -11.63 7.24
C PHE A 64 6.07 -11.72 6.09
N VAL A 65 6.62 -10.60 5.67
CA VAL A 65 7.62 -10.56 4.59
C VAL A 65 8.88 -11.31 5.00
N GLU A 66 9.35 -11.10 6.23
CA GLU A 66 10.54 -11.80 6.73
C GLU A 66 10.33 -13.31 6.81
N GLN A 67 9.13 -13.74 7.21
CA GLN A 67 8.82 -15.16 7.37
C GLN A 67 8.59 -15.89 6.06
N ASN A 68 8.04 -15.21 5.06
CA ASN A 68 7.59 -15.86 3.83
C ASN A 68 8.47 -15.58 2.60
N GLY A 69 9.36 -14.60 2.69
CA GLY A 69 10.31 -14.29 1.61
C GLY A 69 9.68 -13.55 0.43
N ASP A 70 10.27 -13.74 -0.74
CA ASP A 70 9.89 -13.03 -1.94
C ASP A 70 8.59 -13.52 -2.57
N ALA A 71 8.04 -12.69 -3.46
CA ALA A 71 6.83 -13.00 -4.22
C ALA A 71 7.10 -12.72 -5.71
N PRO A 72 7.94 -13.52 -6.37
CA PRO A 72 8.39 -13.21 -7.74
C PRO A 72 7.27 -13.24 -8.77
N ASN A 73 6.16 -13.92 -8.45
CA ASN A 73 5.02 -14.06 -9.38
C ASN A 73 3.91 -13.06 -9.13
N ILE A 74 4.13 -12.10 -8.25
CA ILE A 74 3.10 -11.14 -7.87
C ILE A 74 2.66 -10.31 -9.09
N ILE A 75 1.35 -10.17 -9.24
CA ILE A 75 0.74 -9.37 -10.30
C ILE A 75 -0.14 -8.33 -9.62
N THR A 76 0.01 -7.07 -9.99
CA THR A 76 -0.76 -5.99 -9.38
C THR A 76 -1.33 -5.03 -10.40
N ARG A 77 -2.42 -4.37 -9.99
CA ARG A 77 -2.97 -3.21 -10.65
C ARG A 77 -3.18 -2.14 -9.60
N LEU A 78 -2.70 -0.94 -9.89
CA LEU A 78 -2.76 0.20 -8.97
C LEU A 78 -3.69 1.26 -9.54
N ASP A 79 -4.66 1.72 -8.72
CA ASP A 79 -5.56 2.81 -9.09
C ASP A 79 -5.58 3.85 -7.98
N VAL A 80 -5.38 5.12 -8.33
CA VAL A 80 -5.59 6.22 -7.40
C VAL A 80 -7.08 6.52 -7.37
N LEU A 81 -7.72 6.22 -6.25
CA LEU A 81 -9.16 6.42 -6.09
C LEU A 81 -9.51 7.84 -5.66
N ALA A 82 -8.64 8.47 -4.90
CA ALA A 82 -8.84 9.84 -4.42
C ALA A 82 -7.49 10.45 -4.09
N ILE A 83 -7.38 11.75 -4.30
CA ILE A 83 -6.17 12.49 -3.96
C ILE A 83 -6.52 13.95 -3.67
N THR A 84 -5.90 14.48 -2.64
CA THR A 84 -5.93 15.90 -2.27
C THR A 84 -4.49 16.37 -2.11
N PRO A 85 -4.24 17.63 -1.79
CA PRO A 85 -2.86 18.05 -1.53
C PRO A 85 -2.14 17.33 -0.39
N THR A 86 -2.88 16.71 0.55
CA THR A 86 -2.28 16.06 1.72
C THR A 86 -2.69 14.62 1.95
N THR A 87 -3.67 14.09 1.20
CA THR A 87 -4.18 12.73 1.40
C THR A 87 -4.41 12.02 0.08
N ALA A 88 -4.33 10.69 0.10
CA ALA A 88 -4.62 9.88 -1.07
C ALA A 88 -5.11 8.51 -0.67
N VAL A 89 -5.88 7.88 -1.55
CA VAL A 89 -6.28 6.49 -1.42
C VAL A 89 -5.89 5.78 -2.71
N VAL A 90 -5.14 4.68 -2.56
CA VAL A 90 -4.74 3.84 -3.68
C VAL A 90 -5.31 2.44 -3.49
N ARG A 91 -5.97 1.93 -4.52
CA ARG A 91 -6.39 0.53 -4.55
C ARG A 91 -5.30 -0.30 -5.21
N VAL A 92 -4.92 -1.38 -4.55
CA VAL A 92 -3.97 -2.35 -5.07
C VAL A 92 -4.70 -3.67 -5.23
N ASP A 93 -4.99 -4.07 -6.46
CA ASP A 93 -5.41 -5.44 -6.76
C ASP A 93 -4.16 -6.28 -6.87
N MET A 94 -4.12 -7.39 -6.14
CA MET A 94 -2.90 -8.19 -6.04
C MET A 94 -3.22 -9.67 -6.19
N GLU A 95 -2.41 -10.37 -6.96
CA GLU A 95 -2.47 -11.81 -7.14
C GLU A 95 -1.11 -12.42 -6.85
N GLN A 96 -1.11 -13.61 -6.30
CA GLN A 96 0.06 -14.46 -6.11
C GLN A 96 1.16 -13.81 -5.26
N ASP A 97 0.80 -13.48 -4.02
CA ASP A 97 1.81 -13.04 -3.06
C ASP A 97 2.73 -14.21 -2.64
N ALA A 98 3.53 -14.01 -1.59
CA ALA A 98 4.51 -15.00 -1.14
C ALA A 98 3.88 -16.36 -0.75
N ILE A 99 2.60 -16.37 -0.39
CA ILE A 99 1.88 -17.61 -0.05
C ILE A 99 0.86 -18.01 -1.13
N GLY A 100 0.92 -17.36 -2.30
CA GLY A 100 0.02 -17.66 -3.41
C GLY A 100 -1.39 -17.14 -3.23
N ALA A 101 -1.60 -16.15 -2.37
CA ALA A 101 -2.90 -15.58 -2.09
C ALA A 101 -3.16 -14.31 -2.93
N ASP A 102 -4.44 -14.00 -3.10
CA ASP A 102 -4.91 -12.84 -3.83
C ASP A 102 -5.58 -11.86 -2.87
N TYR A 103 -5.42 -10.55 -3.14
CA TYR A 103 -5.90 -9.51 -2.23
C TYR A 103 -6.46 -8.31 -2.98
N ASN A 104 -7.34 -7.57 -2.31
CA ASN A 104 -7.56 -6.16 -2.59
C ASN A 104 -7.07 -5.37 -1.39
N ASP A 105 -6.11 -4.48 -1.61
CA ASP A 105 -5.63 -3.56 -0.59
C ASP A 105 -6.15 -2.16 -0.88
N TYR A 106 -6.58 -1.47 0.17
CA TYR A 106 -6.81 -0.03 0.12
C TYR A 106 -5.76 0.64 0.99
N LEU A 107 -4.90 1.41 0.35
CA LEU A 107 -3.83 2.14 1.04
C LEU A 107 -4.28 3.58 1.21
N THR A 108 -4.28 4.06 2.44
CA THR A 108 -4.51 5.47 2.72
C THR A 108 -3.16 6.12 2.99
N LEU A 109 -2.87 7.16 2.22
CA LEU A 109 -1.60 7.88 2.28
C LEU A 109 -1.81 9.27 2.85
N ILE A 110 -0.79 9.77 3.51
CA ILE A 110 -0.76 11.14 4.02
C ILE A 110 0.57 11.78 3.67
N LYS A 111 0.53 13.08 3.34
CA LYS A 111 1.73 13.84 3.05
C LYS A 111 2.14 14.63 4.28
N ILE A 112 3.27 14.29 4.86
CA ILE A 112 3.80 14.92 6.08
C ILE A 112 5.19 15.45 5.75
N ASP A 113 5.41 16.74 6.03
CA ASP A 113 6.69 17.40 5.78
C ASP A 113 7.20 17.18 4.35
N GLY A 114 6.28 17.25 3.39
CA GLY A 114 6.60 17.14 1.98
C GLY A 114 6.77 15.71 1.47
N ALA A 115 6.55 14.69 2.30
CA ALA A 115 6.73 13.30 1.91
C ALA A 115 5.45 12.49 2.09
N TRP A 116 5.08 11.73 1.07
CA TRP A 116 3.98 10.78 1.14
C TRP A 116 4.39 9.53 1.90
N LYS A 117 3.50 9.05 2.78
CA LYS A 117 3.64 7.76 3.46
C LYS A 117 2.29 7.08 3.57
N VAL A 118 2.26 5.76 3.50
CA VAL A 118 1.05 5.00 3.80
C VAL A 118 0.84 4.99 5.31
N ILE A 119 -0.35 5.42 5.76
CA ILE A 119 -0.70 5.44 7.18
C ILE A 119 -1.64 4.31 7.57
N ALA A 120 -2.37 3.75 6.60
CA ALA A 120 -3.26 2.63 6.86
C ALA A 120 -3.35 1.73 5.63
N LYS A 121 -3.34 0.42 5.89
CA LYS A 121 -3.60 -0.61 4.88
C LYS A 121 -4.81 -1.40 5.35
N VAL A 122 -5.90 -1.32 4.59
CA VAL A 122 -7.11 -2.10 4.84
C VAL A 122 -7.27 -3.05 3.68
N TYR A 123 -7.39 -4.34 3.96
CA TYR A 123 -7.32 -5.33 2.89
C TYR A 123 -8.31 -6.46 3.07
N HIS A 124 -8.59 -7.13 1.97
CA HIS A 124 -9.36 -8.37 1.95
C HIS A 124 -8.54 -9.44 1.23
N GLN A 125 -8.32 -10.57 1.89
CA GLN A 125 -7.72 -11.73 1.25
C GLN A 125 -8.83 -12.61 0.70
N PHE A 126 -8.74 -12.93 -0.58
CA PHE A 126 -9.70 -13.82 -1.22
C PHE A 126 -9.35 -15.27 -0.93
N ALA A 127 -10.38 -16.11 -0.80
CA ALA A 127 -10.18 -17.54 -0.68
C ALA A 127 -9.56 -18.06 -1.98
N GLY A 128 -8.49 -18.75 -1.84
CA GLY A 128 -7.71 -19.25 -2.96
C GLY A 128 -8.27 -20.49 -3.61
#